data_aa5fe6c5f0c219e97d729030fa7dfcee
#
_entry.id   aa5fe6c5f0c219e97d729030fa7dfcee
#
_cell.length_a   1.000
_cell.length_b   1.000
_cell.length_c   1.000
_cell.angle_alpha   90.00
_cell.angle_beta   90.00
_cell.angle_gamma   90.00
#
_symmetry.space_group_name_H-M   'P 1'
#
loop_
_entity.id
_entity.type
_entity.pdbx_description
1 polymer ?
#
loop_
_entity_poly.entity_id
_entity_poly.type
_entity_poly.pdbx_seq_one_letter_code
_entity_poly.pdbx_strand_id
1 'polypeptide(L)' 'MKHIYFYPAIFQTEETGYSVFIPDIPGCMTQGETMEEALTMAQDAIGLMLEDVSPADYPAPSLPQ' A
#
# COMPACT_ATOMS: atom_id res chain seq x y z
N MET A 1 -9.83 -3.73 -16.02
CA MET A 1 -10.30 -4.07 -14.67
C MET A 1 -9.23 -3.67 -13.64
N LYS A 2 -9.64 -3.02 -12.58
CA LYS A 2 -8.72 -2.59 -11.55
C LYS A 2 -8.29 -3.77 -10.67
N HIS A 3 -7.00 -3.93 -10.51
CA HIS A 3 -6.45 -5.00 -9.69
C HIS A 3 -6.42 -4.56 -8.21
N ILE A 4 -6.80 -5.47 -7.31
CA ILE A 4 -6.77 -5.22 -5.87
C ILE A 4 -5.62 -6.01 -5.26
N TYR A 5 -4.80 -5.33 -4.47
CA TYR A 5 -3.63 -5.93 -3.83
C TYR A 5 -3.90 -6.14 -2.34
N PHE A 6 -3.44 -7.26 -1.82
CA PHE A 6 -3.62 -7.63 -0.41
C PHE A 6 -2.26 -7.67 0.29
N TYR A 7 -1.81 -6.54 0.79
CA TYR A 7 -0.58 -6.43 1.58
C TYR A 7 -0.90 -5.82 2.93
N PRO A 8 -0.23 -6.27 4.00
CA PRO A 8 -0.38 -5.60 5.30
C PRO A 8 0.10 -4.15 5.18
N ALA A 9 -0.65 -3.25 5.77
CA ALA A 9 -0.33 -1.83 5.76
C ALA A 9 -0.29 -1.31 7.18
N ILE A 10 0.70 -0.48 7.47
CA ILE A 10 0.82 0.18 8.76
C ILE A 10 0.30 1.59 8.60
N PHE A 11 -0.75 1.93 9.34
CA PHE A 11 -1.34 3.25 9.35
C PHE A 11 -0.88 4.01 10.57
N GLN A 12 -0.43 5.24 10.36
CA GLN A 12 -0.02 6.11 11.44
C GLN A 12 -0.85 7.39 11.37
N THR A 13 -1.46 7.77 12.50
CA THR A 13 -2.20 9.02 12.58
C THR A 13 -1.23 10.18 12.62
N GLU A 14 -1.54 11.21 11.85
CA GLU A 14 -0.77 12.44 11.81
C GLU A 14 -1.67 13.58 12.29
N GLU A 15 -1.12 14.78 12.43
CA GLU A 15 -1.90 15.94 12.81
C GLU A 15 -3.09 16.15 11.88
N THR A 16 -2.87 15.96 10.59
CA THR A 16 -3.92 16.11 9.58
C THR A 16 -3.90 14.89 8.68
N GLY A 17 -4.61 13.86 9.11
CA GLY A 17 -4.77 12.68 8.29
C GLY A 17 -3.92 11.50 8.72
N TYR A 18 -3.52 10.70 7.74
CA TYR A 18 -2.85 9.42 7.97
C TYR A 18 -1.70 9.23 7.01
N SER A 19 -0.63 8.60 7.51
CA SER A 19 0.40 8.07 6.63
C SER A 19 0.26 6.56 6.58
N VAL A 20 0.64 5.96 5.46
CA VAL A 20 0.51 4.52 5.23
C VAL A 20 1.85 3.99 4.73
N PHE A 21 2.27 2.89 5.29
CA PHE A 21 3.52 2.25 4.93
C PHE A 21 3.25 0.78 4.63
N ILE A 22 3.76 0.29 3.51
CA ILE A 22 3.61 -1.11 3.09
C ILE A 22 4.97 -1.80 3.26
N PRO A 23 5.19 -2.52 4.39
CA PRO A 23 6.52 -3.06 4.68
C PRO A 23 7.04 -4.06 3.66
N ASP A 24 6.16 -4.83 3.02
CA ASP A 24 6.57 -5.86 2.06
C ASP A 24 7.05 -5.30 0.73
N ILE A 25 6.81 -4.03 0.48
CA ILE A 25 7.23 -3.37 -0.75
C ILE A 25 8.15 -2.21 -0.37
N PRO A 26 9.47 -2.37 -0.55
CA PRO A 26 10.42 -1.32 -0.14
C PRO A 26 10.11 0.03 -0.79
N GLY A 27 10.09 1.06 0.03
CA GLY A 27 9.84 2.42 -0.43
C GLY A 27 8.38 2.74 -0.71
N CYS A 28 7.46 1.82 -0.42
CA CYS A 28 6.03 2.04 -0.67
C CYS A 28 5.40 2.76 0.51
N MET A 29 5.25 4.06 0.39
CA MET A 29 4.66 4.92 1.42
C MET A 29 3.72 5.91 0.77
N THR A 30 2.66 6.25 1.46
CA THR A 30 1.71 7.25 0.98
C THR A 30 1.01 7.93 2.16
N GLN A 31 0.09 8.83 1.86
CA GLN A 31 -0.68 9.52 2.88
C GLN A 31 -2.03 9.94 2.34
N GLY A 32 -2.96 10.22 3.24
CA GLY A 32 -4.28 10.72 2.87
C GLY A 32 -4.88 11.49 4.04
N GLU A 33 -5.82 12.38 3.76
CA GLU A 33 -6.48 13.17 4.79
C GLU A 33 -7.49 12.38 5.59
N THR A 34 -8.08 11.36 4.98
CA THR A 34 -9.01 10.45 5.65
C THR A 34 -8.51 9.02 5.49
N MET A 35 -9.03 8.11 6.31
CA MET A 35 -8.69 6.70 6.21
C MET A 35 -9.05 6.15 4.83
N GLU A 36 -10.21 6.54 4.32
CA GLU A 36 -10.67 6.09 3.00
C GLU A 36 -9.74 6.57 1.90
N GLU A 37 -9.34 7.84 1.95
CA GLU A 37 -8.40 8.39 0.99
C GLU A 37 -7.04 7.70 1.10
N ALA A 38 -6.57 7.47 2.32
CA ALA A 38 -5.30 6.79 2.55
C ALA A 38 -5.30 5.38 1.97
N LEU A 39 -6.41 4.65 2.11
CA LEU A 39 -6.56 3.32 1.52
C LEU A 39 -6.51 3.37 -0.01
N THR A 40 -7.18 4.33 -0.60
CA THR A 40 -7.17 4.52 -2.05
C THR A 40 -5.76 4.84 -2.54
N MET A 41 -5.10 5.76 -1.85
CA MET A 41 -3.73 6.14 -2.20
C MET A 41 -2.76 4.98 -2.03
N ALA A 42 -2.99 4.12 -1.02
CA ALA A 42 -2.16 2.94 -0.81
C ALA A 42 -2.28 1.96 -1.97
N GLN A 43 -3.50 1.71 -2.46
CA GLN A 43 -3.70 0.84 -3.61
C GLN A 43 -3.00 1.39 -4.85
N ASP A 44 -3.11 2.69 -5.07
CA ASP A 44 -2.43 3.35 -6.20
C ASP A 44 -0.92 3.26 -6.07
N ALA A 45 -0.39 3.45 -4.86
CA ALA A 45 1.06 3.37 -4.62
C ALA A 45 1.58 1.96 -4.89
N ILE A 46 0.86 0.94 -4.43
CA ILE A 46 1.23 -0.45 -4.67
C ILE A 46 1.23 -0.73 -6.17
N GLY A 47 0.18 -0.29 -6.87
CA GLY A 47 0.08 -0.48 -8.31
C GLY A 47 1.25 0.14 -9.06
N LEU A 48 1.64 1.35 -8.68
CA LEU A 48 2.79 2.04 -9.29
C LEU A 48 4.10 1.30 -9.02
N MET A 49 4.29 0.83 -7.79
CA MET A 49 5.52 0.11 -7.43
C MET A 49 5.64 -1.23 -8.15
N LEU A 50 4.51 -1.86 -8.48
CA LEU A 50 4.50 -3.17 -9.12
C LEU A 50 4.22 -3.09 -10.63
N GLU A 51 4.14 -1.89 -11.18
CA GLU A 51 3.76 -1.66 -12.58
C GLU A 51 4.62 -2.44 -13.57
N ASP A 52 5.93 -2.45 -13.36
CA ASP A 52 6.87 -3.12 -14.25
C ASP A 52 7.31 -4.47 -13.72
N VAL A 53 6.63 -4.98 -12.70
CA VAL A 53 6.98 -6.25 -12.08
C VAL A 53 6.01 -7.32 -12.57
N SER A 54 6.53 -8.46 -13.01
CA SER A 54 5.70 -9.59 -13.38
C SER A 54 4.94 -10.11 -12.14
N PRO A 55 3.66 -10.49 -12.27
CA PRO A 55 2.91 -11.00 -11.11
C PRO A 55 3.60 -12.14 -10.37
N ALA A 56 4.35 -12.98 -11.07
CA ALA A 56 5.11 -14.05 -10.44
C ALA A 56 6.23 -13.53 -9.53
N ASP A 57 6.66 -12.30 -9.73
CA ASP A 57 7.75 -11.68 -8.96
C ASP A 57 7.26 -10.70 -7.91
N TYR A 58 5.94 -10.58 -7.72
CA TYR A 58 5.40 -9.72 -6.67
C TYR A 58 5.87 -10.20 -5.30
N PRO A 59 6.21 -9.27 -4.39
CA PRO A 59 6.56 -9.66 -3.02
C PRO A 59 5.42 -10.45 -2.37
N ALA A 60 5.77 -11.47 -1.61
CA ALA A 60 4.77 -12.24 -0.87
C ALA A 60 4.30 -11.40 0.33
N PRO A 61 2.98 -11.31 0.58
CA PRO A 61 2.49 -10.56 1.73
C PRO A 61 2.85 -11.24 3.05
N SER A 62 3.27 -10.43 4.02
CA SER A 62 3.57 -10.91 5.37
C SER A 62 2.30 -10.92 6.21
N LEU A 63 1.43 -11.87 5.94
CA LEU A 63 0.15 -11.95 6.63
C LEU A 63 0.30 -12.65 7.99
N PRO A 64 -0.48 -12.25 8.99
CA PRO A 64 -0.46 -12.93 10.28
C PRO A 64 -0.95 -14.38 10.14
N GLN A 65 -0.38 -15.22 10.94
CA GLN A 65 -0.74 -16.63 10.98
C GLN A 65 -2.07 -16.84 11.71
#